data_e266bf37fbd1fced0c442851ea875656
#
_entry.id   e266bf37fbd1fced0c442851ea875656
#
_cell.length_a   1.000
_cell.length_b   1.000
_cell.length_c   1.000
_cell.angle_alpha   90.00
_cell.angle_beta   90.00
_cell.angle_gamma   90.00
#
_symmetry.space_group_name_H-M   'P 1'
#
loop_
_entity.id
_entity.type
_entity.pdbx_description
1 polymer ?
#
loop_
_entity_poly.entity_id
_entity_poly.type
_entity_poly.pdbx_seq_one_letter_code
_entity_poly.pdbx_strand_id
1 'polypeptide(L)'
;MGKVDPVASAAGAVAAADEASALRTAVRASVRVRSVGCASVRTGSGFAVDAHTLVTNAHVVDGAEQLQVDTWDGQQLAVTASVTATVADLAVVRTVEALPATVPLAAVDPERGEAVTVVGYPRGEALAKATGVVTGSVDDPLGTAAVRVLQLEAAVAPGSSGSAVVDDDGAVVGVLYAGATTGQDAYAVPVGTLRAALAAEGPADRSVRC
;
A
#
# COMPACT_ATOMS: atom_id res chain seq x y z
N MET A 1 2.90 -46.59 -8.83
CA MET A 1 2.14 -46.00 -7.73
C MET A 1 3.15 -45.33 -6.80
N GLY A 2 3.44 -44.02 -7.01
CA GLY A 2 4.38 -43.25 -6.20
C GLY A 2 3.77 -42.95 -4.83
N LYS A 3 4.48 -43.34 -3.77
CA LYS A 3 4.12 -42.92 -2.41
C LYS A 3 4.35 -41.41 -2.30
N VAL A 4 3.31 -40.63 -2.10
CA VAL A 4 3.40 -39.24 -1.73
C VAL A 4 3.88 -39.17 -0.27
N ASP A 5 4.97 -38.48 -0.03
CA ASP A 5 5.59 -38.37 1.28
C ASP A 5 4.71 -37.50 2.20
N PRO A 6 4.11 -38.02 3.28
CA PRO A 6 3.16 -37.29 4.11
C PRO A 6 3.77 -36.09 4.83
N VAL A 7 5.10 -36.03 5.01
CA VAL A 7 5.80 -34.92 5.64
C VAL A 7 5.89 -33.70 4.71
N ALA A 8 6.13 -33.92 3.40
CA ALA A 8 6.13 -32.85 2.42
C ALA A 8 4.75 -32.22 2.23
N SER A 9 3.69 -33.02 2.31
CA SER A 9 2.30 -32.54 2.25
C SER A 9 1.91 -31.68 3.46
N ALA A 10 2.37 -32.06 4.67
CA ALA A 10 2.06 -31.31 5.89
C ALA A 10 2.81 -29.96 5.92
N ALA A 11 4.09 -29.92 5.52
CA ALA A 11 4.87 -28.70 5.45
C ALA A 11 4.29 -27.70 4.44
N GLY A 12 3.85 -28.17 3.27
CA GLY A 12 3.17 -27.34 2.27
C GLY A 12 1.83 -26.77 2.77
N ALA A 13 1.05 -27.55 3.52
CA ALA A 13 -0.20 -27.10 4.11
C ALA A 13 0.00 -26.04 5.22
N VAL A 14 1.06 -26.16 6.02
CA VAL A 14 1.41 -25.16 7.05
C VAL A 14 1.85 -23.87 6.38
N ALA A 15 2.76 -23.91 5.40
CA ALA A 15 3.21 -22.72 4.67
C ALA A 15 2.04 -21.98 3.98
N ALA A 16 1.13 -22.69 3.31
CA ALA A 16 -0.06 -22.09 2.71
C ALA A 16 -1.03 -21.49 3.75
N ALA A 17 -1.10 -22.05 4.96
CA ALA A 17 -1.93 -21.51 6.03
C ALA A 17 -1.30 -20.23 6.62
N ASP A 18 0.02 -20.16 6.73
CA ASP A 18 0.76 -18.99 7.22
C ASP A 18 0.68 -17.85 6.21
N GLU A 19 0.91 -18.10 4.92
CA GLU A 19 0.72 -17.14 3.83
C GLU A 19 -0.72 -16.59 3.80
N ALA A 20 -1.73 -17.47 3.89
CA ALA A 20 -3.13 -17.04 3.98
C ALA A 20 -3.41 -16.21 5.24
N SER A 21 -2.68 -16.42 6.34
CA SER A 21 -2.78 -15.64 7.57
C SER A 21 -2.15 -14.26 7.41
N ALA A 22 -0.95 -14.19 6.84
CA ALA A 22 -0.22 -12.96 6.57
C ALA A 22 -1.03 -12.04 5.63
N LEU A 23 -1.56 -12.59 4.55
CA LEU A 23 -2.39 -11.86 3.60
C LEU A 23 -3.72 -11.38 4.22
N ARG A 24 -4.31 -12.14 5.16
CA ARG A 24 -5.49 -11.67 5.93
C ARG A 24 -5.16 -10.45 6.78
N THR A 25 -3.96 -10.36 7.35
CA THR A 25 -3.51 -9.19 8.11
C THR A 25 -3.41 -7.97 7.19
N ALA A 26 -2.78 -8.11 6.01
CA ALA A 26 -2.70 -7.04 5.03
C ALA A 26 -4.09 -6.55 4.57
N VAL A 27 -5.03 -7.46 4.33
CA VAL A 27 -6.44 -7.13 4.02
C VAL A 27 -7.06 -6.30 5.13
N ARG A 28 -6.92 -6.72 6.40
CA ARG A 28 -7.53 -6.02 7.54
C ARG A 28 -6.86 -4.68 7.85
N ALA A 29 -5.60 -4.52 7.51
CA ALA A 29 -4.88 -3.27 7.64
C ALA A 29 -5.13 -2.30 6.48
N SER A 30 -5.68 -2.77 5.36
CA SER A 30 -5.97 -1.93 4.19
C SER A 30 -7.17 -1.04 4.43
N VAL A 31 -7.07 0.20 3.95
CA VAL A 31 -8.14 1.20 4.02
C VAL A 31 -8.39 1.82 2.65
N ARG A 32 -9.64 2.24 2.42
CA ARG A 32 -9.99 3.10 1.30
C ARG A 32 -9.85 4.56 1.75
N VAL A 33 -9.11 5.35 0.98
CA VAL A 33 -8.93 6.78 1.22
C VAL A 33 -9.72 7.56 0.18
N ARG A 34 -10.62 8.43 0.63
CA ARG A 34 -11.39 9.32 -0.21
C ARG A 34 -11.06 10.76 0.16
N SER A 35 -10.61 11.53 -0.80
CA SER A 35 -10.33 12.95 -0.63
C SER A 35 -11.38 13.78 -1.38
N VAL A 36 -11.97 14.71 -0.67
CA VAL A 36 -12.92 15.69 -1.21
C VAL A 36 -12.22 17.03 -1.19
N GLY A 37 -11.98 17.60 -2.35
CA GLY A 37 -11.42 18.95 -2.53
C GLY A 37 -12.46 19.89 -3.16
N CYS A 38 -12.07 21.15 -3.39
CA CYS A 38 -12.95 22.21 -3.88
C CYS A 38 -13.65 21.88 -5.21
N ALA A 39 -13.04 21.13 -6.10
CA ALA A 39 -13.54 20.84 -7.44
C ALA A 39 -13.46 19.36 -7.84
N SER A 40 -12.94 18.50 -6.98
CA SER A 40 -12.70 17.09 -7.32
C SER A 40 -12.87 16.17 -6.13
N VAL A 41 -13.30 14.94 -6.42
CA VAL A 41 -13.23 13.81 -5.49
C VAL A 41 -12.21 12.82 -6.05
N ARG A 42 -11.26 12.43 -5.22
CA ARG A 42 -10.30 11.39 -5.55
C ARG A 42 -10.50 10.21 -4.62
N THR A 43 -10.19 9.02 -5.12
CA THR A 43 -10.20 7.81 -4.30
C THR A 43 -8.89 7.07 -4.53
N GLY A 44 -8.31 6.60 -3.44
CA GLY A 44 -7.12 5.78 -3.40
C GLY A 44 -7.22 4.72 -2.33
N SER A 45 -6.13 4.05 -2.12
CA SER A 45 -5.92 3.03 -1.10
C SER A 45 -4.94 3.54 -0.04
N GLY A 46 -4.88 2.85 1.07
CA GLY A 46 -3.87 3.04 2.11
C GLY A 46 -3.77 1.79 2.96
N PHE A 47 -2.82 1.77 3.87
CA PHE A 47 -2.66 0.68 4.83
C PHE A 47 -2.10 1.19 6.16
N ALA A 48 -2.48 0.54 7.24
CA ALA A 48 -2.07 0.88 8.58
C ALA A 48 -0.68 0.33 8.91
N VAL A 49 0.20 1.19 9.42
CA VAL A 49 1.55 0.85 9.90
C VAL A 49 1.64 0.87 11.43
N ASP A 50 0.74 1.59 12.09
CA ASP A 50 0.48 1.49 13.54
C ASP A 50 -1.01 1.74 13.86
N ALA A 51 -1.37 1.70 15.15
CA ALA A 51 -2.76 1.78 15.58
C ALA A 51 -3.49 3.06 15.14
N HIS A 52 -2.78 4.15 14.86
CA HIS A 52 -3.37 5.44 14.49
C HIS A 52 -2.72 6.08 13.26
N THR A 53 -1.89 5.31 12.56
CA THR A 53 -1.12 5.80 11.41
C THR A 53 -1.32 4.91 10.21
N LEU A 54 -1.72 5.51 9.11
CA LEU A 54 -1.75 4.85 7.82
C LEU A 54 -0.89 5.59 6.79
N VAL A 55 -0.46 4.85 5.79
CA VAL A 55 0.29 5.35 4.63
C VAL A 55 -0.61 5.30 3.40
N THR A 56 -0.49 6.31 2.56
CA THR A 56 -1.08 6.41 1.23
C THR A 56 -0.16 7.22 0.31
N ASN A 57 -0.58 7.56 -0.90
CA ASN A 57 0.17 8.46 -1.75
C ASN A 57 -0.18 9.94 -1.49
N ALA A 58 0.80 10.82 -1.73
CA ALA A 58 0.62 12.26 -1.61
C ALA A 58 -0.45 12.77 -2.57
N HIS A 59 -0.44 12.34 -3.85
CA HIS A 59 -1.43 12.75 -4.84
C HIS A 59 -2.87 12.33 -4.50
N VAL A 60 -3.07 11.33 -3.63
CA VAL A 60 -4.40 10.91 -3.16
C VAL A 60 -4.97 11.94 -2.19
N VAL A 61 -4.15 12.53 -1.33
CA VAL A 61 -4.57 13.45 -0.27
C VAL A 61 -4.32 14.93 -0.60
N ASP A 62 -3.55 15.21 -1.63
CA ASP A 62 -3.19 16.58 -2.02
C ASP A 62 -4.43 17.40 -2.42
N GLY A 63 -4.53 18.62 -1.87
CA GLY A 63 -5.66 19.52 -2.10
C GLY A 63 -7.00 19.03 -1.49
N ALA A 64 -6.96 18.06 -0.55
CA ALA A 64 -8.16 17.60 0.13
C ALA A 64 -8.61 18.62 1.19
N GLU A 65 -9.87 19.08 1.12
CA GLU A 65 -10.54 19.80 2.22
C GLU A 65 -10.99 18.82 3.30
N GLN A 66 -11.39 17.62 2.88
CA GLN A 66 -11.85 16.57 3.76
C GLN A 66 -11.27 15.23 3.32
N LEU A 67 -10.71 14.48 4.27
CA LEU A 67 -10.30 13.09 4.09
C LEU A 67 -11.28 12.17 4.81
N GLN A 68 -11.75 11.17 4.09
CA GLN A 68 -12.55 10.08 4.60
C GLN A 68 -11.73 8.80 4.47
N VAL A 69 -11.62 8.05 5.57
CA VAL A 69 -10.93 6.77 5.62
C VAL A 69 -11.93 5.70 6.01
N ASP A 70 -12.10 4.70 5.14
CA ASP A 70 -12.98 3.56 5.41
C ASP A 70 -12.11 2.30 5.58
N THR A 71 -12.34 1.55 6.65
CA THR A 71 -11.66 0.27 6.91
C THR A 71 -12.21 -0.84 6.02
N TRP A 72 -11.53 -1.99 6.01
CA TRP A 72 -11.90 -3.18 5.23
C TRP A 72 -13.32 -3.70 5.56
N ASP A 73 -13.83 -3.48 6.77
CA ASP A 73 -15.17 -3.87 7.24
C ASP A 73 -16.18 -2.71 7.20
N GLY A 74 -15.81 -1.59 6.58
CA GLY A 74 -16.70 -0.46 6.30
C GLY A 74 -16.83 0.56 7.43
N GLN A 75 -16.01 0.48 8.50
CA GLN A 75 -15.98 1.51 9.53
C GLN A 75 -15.34 2.79 8.97
N GLN A 76 -15.96 3.93 9.18
CA GLN A 76 -15.41 5.24 8.84
C GLN A 76 -14.61 5.79 10.02
N LEU A 77 -13.38 6.22 9.76
CA LEU A 77 -12.46 6.79 10.74
C LEU A 77 -12.28 8.28 10.53
N ALA A 78 -12.24 9.03 11.64
CA ALA A 78 -11.96 10.46 11.59
C ALA A 78 -10.44 10.71 11.43
N VAL A 79 -10.08 11.62 10.52
CA VAL A 79 -8.69 12.02 10.25
C VAL A 79 -8.34 13.26 11.08
N THR A 80 -7.23 13.20 11.81
CA THR A 80 -6.73 14.33 12.61
C THR A 80 -5.67 15.14 11.88
N ALA A 81 -4.85 14.50 11.05
CA ALA A 81 -3.75 15.14 10.33
C ALA A 81 -3.33 14.31 9.12
N SER A 82 -2.75 14.99 8.13
CA SER A 82 -2.00 14.35 7.05
C SER A 82 -0.69 15.10 6.81
N VAL A 83 0.38 14.37 6.50
CA VAL A 83 1.69 14.90 6.13
C VAL A 83 2.11 14.25 4.84
N THR A 84 2.55 15.05 3.87
CA THR A 84 3.08 14.55 2.60
C THR A 84 4.60 14.60 2.62
N ALA A 85 5.24 13.52 2.15
CA ALA A 85 6.67 13.48 1.94
C ALA A 85 6.98 14.03 0.53
N THR A 86 7.77 15.09 0.46
CA THR A 86 8.10 15.78 -0.81
C THR A 86 9.00 14.98 -1.75
N VAL A 87 9.56 13.86 -1.28
CA VAL A 87 10.63 13.13 -2.00
C VAL A 87 10.09 11.91 -2.77
N ALA A 88 8.91 11.40 -2.44
CA ALA A 88 8.48 10.08 -2.95
C ALA A 88 6.96 9.89 -2.97
N ASP A 89 6.17 10.82 -3.43
CA ASP A 89 4.70 10.67 -3.54
C ASP A 89 4.05 9.85 -2.39
N LEU A 90 4.49 10.06 -1.16
CA LEU A 90 3.99 9.41 0.04
C LEU A 90 3.25 10.40 0.94
N ALA A 91 2.22 9.94 1.59
CA ALA A 91 1.53 10.66 2.65
C ALA A 91 1.30 9.76 3.86
N VAL A 92 1.46 10.34 5.03
CA VAL A 92 1.12 9.72 6.31
C VAL A 92 -0.13 10.40 6.85
N VAL A 93 -1.12 9.62 7.20
CA VAL A 93 -2.42 10.10 7.71
C VAL A 93 -2.63 9.57 9.12
N ARG A 94 -3.07 10.44 10.02
CA ARG A 94 -3.36 10.13 11.42
C ARG A 94 -4.86 10.04 11.66
N THR A 95 -5.32 9.01 12.38
CA THR A 95 -6.73 8.79 12.72
C THR A 95 -7.01 9.00 14.20
N VAL A 96 -8.24 9.34 14.53
CA VAL A 96 -8.73 9.43 15.94
C VAL A 96 -8.93 8.02 16.49
N GLU A 97 -9.68 7.20 15.78
CA GLU A 97 -9.96 5.83 16.15
C GLU A 97 -8.80 4.91 15.76
N ALA A 98 -8.63 3.84 16.49
CA ALA A 98 -7.62 2.83 16.18
C ALA A 98 -7.98 2.05 14.91
N LEU A 99 -6.99 1.84 14.07
CA LEU A 99 -7.07 0.99 12.89
C LEU A 99 -7.18 -0.49 13.31
N PRO A 100 -7.97 -1.33 12.61
CA PRO A 100 -8.31 -2.68 13.06
C PRO A 100 -7.16 -3.69 13.00
N ALA A 101 -6.13 -3.41 12.24
CA ALA A 101 -4.91 -4.20 12.12
C ALA A 101 -3.79 -3.34 11.55
N THR A 102 -2.54 -3.79 11.69
CA THR A 102 -1.35 -3.16 11.13
C THR A 102 -0.52 -4.19 10.36
N VAL A 103 0.20 -3.75 9.35
CA VAL A 103 1.14 -4.61 8.60
C VAL A 103 2.58 -4.32 9.00
N PRO A 104 3.43 -5.34 9.12
CA PRO A 104 4.86 -5.13 9.28
C PRO A 104 5.47 -4.54 8.00
N LEU A 105 6.57 -3.82 8.14
CA LEU A 105 7.38 -3.35 7.03
C LEU A 105 8.58 -4.29 6.86
N ALA A 106 8.86 -4.72 5.64
CA ALA A 106 10.05 -5.52 5.35
C ALA A 106 11.33 -4.77 5.74
N ALA A 107 12.37 -5.51 6.07
CA ALA A 107 13.65 -4.93 6.51
C ALA A 107 14.45 -4.34 5.35
N VAL A 108 14.29 -4.92 4.14
CA VAL A 108 15.01 -4.58 2.91
C VAL A 108 14.04 -4.47 1.75
N ASP A 109 14.48 -3.79 0.69
CA ASP A 109 13.73 -3.73 -0.56
C ASP A 109 13.76 -5.10 -1.24
N PRO A 110 12.69 -5.47 -1.97
CA PRO A 110 12.61 -6.77 -2.63
C PRO A 110 13.54 -6.86 -3.84
N GLU A 111 14.00 -8.07 -4.14
CA GLU A 111 14.82 -8.35 -5.30
C GLU A 111 13.96 -8.66 -6.55
N ARG A 112 14.59 -8.57 -7.72
CA ARG A 112 13.97 -8.97 -8.98
C ARG A 112 13.61 -10.45 -8.97
N GLY A 113 12.37 -10.78 -9.34
CA GLY A 113 11.83 -12.12 -9.40
C GLY A 113 11.04 -12.51 -8.15
N GLU A 114 11.04 -11.70 -7.09
CA GLU A 114 10.22 -11.96 -5.91
C GLU A 114 8.74 -11.78 -6.21
N ALA A 115 7.94 -12.73 -5.72
CA ALA A 115 6.49 -12.68 -5.77
C ALA A 115 5.96 -11.62 -4.81
N VAL A 116 4.93 -10.90 -5.23
CA VAL A 116 4.28 -9.89 -4.41
C VAL A 116 2.77 -9.92 -4.59
N THR A 117 2.05 -9.41 -3.60
CA THR A 117 0.60 -9.19 -3.70
C THR A 117 0.29 -7.72 -3.42
N VAL A 118 -0.41 -7.08 -4.34
CA VAL A 118 -0.96 -5.73 -4.16
C VAL A 118 -2.33 -5.84 -3.49
N VAL A 119 -2.52 -5.16 -2.35
CA VAL A 119 -3.78 -5.20 -1.59
C VAL A 119 -4.35 -3.78 -1.48
N GLY A 120 -5.55 -3.54 -2.04
CA GLY A 120 -6.16 -2.21 -2.03
C GLY A 120 -7.53 -2.15 -2.70
N TYR A 121 -7.95 -0.95 -3.10
CA TYR A 121 -9.30 -0.64 -3.57
C TYR A 121 -9.29 -0.13 -5.01
N PRO A 122 -9.12 -1.00 -6.02
CA PRO A 122 -9.17 -0.58 -7.41
C PRO A 122 -10.53 0.10 -7.71
N ARG A 123 -10.50 1.22 -8.43
CA ARG A 123 -11.65 2.09 -8.74
C ARG A 123 -12.41 2.64 -7.53
N GLY A 124 -11.83 2.49 -6.30
CA GLY A 124 -12.52 2.82 -5.07
C GLY A 124 -13.70 1.89 -4.73
N GLU A 125 -13.77 0.74 -5.37
CA GLU A 125 -14.79 -0.29 -5.19
C GLU A 125 -14.48 -1.23 -4.03
N ALA A 126 -14.72 -2.53 -4.19
CA ALA A 126 -14.39 -3.54 -3.19
C ALA A 126 -12.88 -3.74 -3.06
N LEU A 127 -12.42 -4.08 -1.84
CA LEU A 127 -11.05 -4.49 -1.61
C LEU A 127 -10.70 -5.69 -2.50
N ALA A 128 -9.56 -5.61 -3.17
CA ALA A 128 -9.06 -6.62 -4.08
C ALA A 128 -7.58 -6.92 -3.82
N LYS A 129 -7.16 -8.08 -4.29
CA LYS A 129 -5.78 -8.54 -4.29
C LYS A 129 -5.35 -8.80 -5.73
N ALA A 130 -4.17 -8.34 -6.09
CA ALA A 130 -3.55 -8.63 -7.38
C ALA A 130 -2.16 -9.21 -7.13
N THR A 131 -1.94 -10.45 -7.54
CA THR A 131 -0.62 -11.06 -7.51
C THR A 131 0.26 -10.48 -8.62
N GLY A 132 1.55 -10.39 -8.37
CA GLY A 132 2.53 -9.88 -9.31
C GLY A 132 3.93 -10.36 -8.99
N VAL A 133 4.89 -9.81 -9.70
CA VAL A 133 6.31 -10.09 -9.51
C VAL A 133 7.12 -8.79 -9.64
N VAL A 134 8.18 -8.67 -8.87
CA VAL A 134 9.15 -7.57 -9.00
C VAL A 134 9.99 -7.80 -10.26
N THR A 135 9.91 -6.90 -11.22
CA THR A 135 10.67 -6.98 -12.48
C THR A 135 11.98 -6.19 -12.43
N GLY A 136 12.13 -5.31 -11.44
CA GLY A 136 13.36 -4.59 -11.18
C GLY A 136 13.14 -3.28 -10.40
N SER A 137 14.21 -2.48 -10.34
CA SER A 137 14.20 -1.11 -9.83
C SER A 137 14.63 -0.17 -10.96
N VAL A 138 13.84 0.86 -11.22
CA VAL A 138 14.04 1.82 -12.32
C VAL A 138 13.98 3.25 -11.80
N ASP A 139 14.45 4.20 -12.60
CA ASP A 139 14.18 5.61 -12.34
C ASP A 139 12.69 5.87 -12.51
N ASP A 140 12.12 6.76 -11.70
CA ASP A 140 10.67 7.01 -11.74
C ASP A 140 10.23 7.50 -13.13
N PRO A 141 9.43 6.72 -13.87
CA PRO A 141 9.00 7.07 -15.22
C PRO A 141 8.00 8.24 -15.25
N LEU A 142 7.39 8.60 -14.11
CA LEU A 142 6.45 9.70 -13.98
C LEU A 142 7.12 10.99 -13.49
N GLY A 143 8.37 10.91 -13.01
CA GLY A 143 9.10 12.05 -12.45
C GLY A 143 8.45 12.63 -11.18
N THR A 144 7.58 11.87 -10.52
CA THR A 144 6.89 12.29 -9.28
C THR A 144 7.70 11.99 -8.03
N ALA A 145 8.62 11.03 -8.12
CA ALA A 145 9.54 10.67 -7.05
C ALA A 145 10.98 10.94 -7.48
N ALA A 146 11.75 11.64 -6.64
CA ALA A 146 13.18 11.86 -6.86
C ALA A 146 14.03 10.64 -6.44
N VAL A 147 13.47 9.44 -6.51
CA VAL A 147 14.07 8.18 -6.05
C VAL A 147 13.83 7.08 -7.09
N ARG A 148 14.63 6.04 -7.04
CA ARG A 148 14.35 4.82 -7.79
C ARG A 148 13.11 4.13 -7.24
N VAL A 149 12.31 3.56 -8.12
CA VAL A 149 11.05 2.90 -7.79
C VAL A 149 11.11 1.42 -8.19
N LEU A 150 10.31 0.60 -7.54
CA LEU A 150 10.10 -0.79 -7.93
C LEU A 150 9.24 -0.81 -9.19
N GLN A 151 9.65 -1.58 -10.18
CA GLN A 151 8.81 -1.97 -11.30
C GLN A 151 8.24 -3.35 -11.03
N LEU A 152 6.94 -3.48 -11.19
CA LEU A 152 6.19 -4.71 -10.95
C LEU A 152 5.44 -5.11 -12.22
N GLU A 153 5.26 -6.40 -12.43
CA GLU A 153 4.25 -6.92 -13.34
C GLU A 153 3.05 -7.35 -12.50
N ALA A 154 1.99 -6.52 -12.48
CA ALA A 154 0.80 -6.74 -11.69
C ALA A 154 -0.42 -6.04 -12.33
N ALA A 155 -1.58 -6.71 -12.32
CA ALA A 155 -2.83 -6.14 -12.84
C ALA A 155 -3.44 -5.17 -11.83
N VAL A 156 -3.14 -3.87 -11.97
CA VAL A 156 -3.64 -2.79 -11.13
C VAL A 156 -4.56 -1.85 -11.90
N ALA A 157 -5.34 -1.05 -11.20
CA ALA A 157 -6.28 -0.10 -11.79
C ALA A 157 -6.25 1.25 -11.05
N PRO A 158 -6.76 2.35 -11.64
CA PRO A 158 -6.96 3.61 -10.92
C PRO A 158 -7.68 3.36 -9.59
N GLY A 159 -7.27 4.05 -8.51
CA GLY A 159 -7.72 3.79 -7.14
C GLY A 159 -6.85 2.81 -6.36
N SER A 160 -5.99 2.03 -7.02
CA SER A 160 -4.98 1.21 -6.34
C SER A 160 -3.80 2.04 -5.79
N SER A 161 -3.68 3.33 -6.14
CA SER A 161 -2.66 4.22 -5.56
C SER A 161 -2.73 4.22 -4.03
N GLY A 162 -1.60 4.02 -3.36
CA GLY A 162 -1.49 3.88 -1.91
C GLY A 162 -1.67 2.44 -1.40
N SER A 163 -1.91 1.46 -2.28
CA SER A 163 -2.01 0.05 -1.88
C SER A 163 -0.70 -0.47 -1.31
N ALA A 164 -0.81 -1.35 -0.31
CA ALA A 164 0.32 -2.13 0.15
C ALA A 164 0.75 -3.13 -0.93
N VAL A 165 2.05 -3.16 -1.24
CA VAL A 165 2.70 -4.25 -1.95
C VAL A 165 3.36 -5.12 -0.89
N VAL A 166 2.89 -6.34 -0.71
CA VAL A 166 3.37 -7.26 0.34
C VAL A 166 4.05 -8.48 -0.26
N ASP A 167 5.04 -8.99 0.46
CA ASP A 167 5.69 -10.27 0.18
C ASP A 167 4.84 -11.47 0.65
N ASP A 168 5.36 -12.68 0.50
CA ASP A 168 4.70 -13.93 0.91
C ASP A 168 4.57 -14.03 2.45
N ASP A 169 5.42 -13.33 3.22
CA ASP A 169 5.33 -13.23 4.68
C ASP A 169 4.32 -12.16 5.14
N GLY A 170 3.72 -11.41 4.21
CA GLY A 170 2.76 -10.34 4.45
C GLY A 170 3.40 -9.04 4.94
N ALA A 171 4.72 -8.90 4.83
CA ALA A 171 5.40 -7.64 5.12
C ALA A 171 5.34 -6.71 3.90
N VAL A 172 5.18 -5.42 4.15
CA VAL A 172 5.15 -4.41 3.09
C VAL A 172 6.55 -4.22 2.52
N VAL A 173 6.71 -4.47 1.23
CA VAL A 173 7.93 -4.23 0.44
C VAL A 173 7.85 -2.95 -0.40
N GLY A 174 6.64 -2.37 -0.55
CA GLY A 174 6.46 -1.12 -1.27
C GLY A 174 5.07 -0.52 -1.16
N VAL A 175 4.93 0.72 -1.65
CA VAL A 175 3.66 1.45 -1.76
C VAL A 175 3.36 1.69 -3.23
N LEU A 176 2.30 1.09 -3.74
CA LEU A 176 1.88 1.27 -5.14
C LEU A 176 1.49 2.73 -5.38
N TYR A 177 2.01 3.37 -6.43
CA TYR A 177 1.63 4.75 -6.77
C TYR A 177 1.16 4.94 -8.20
N ALA A 178 1.50 4.03 -9.11
CA ALA A 178 1.11 4.12 -10.50
C ALA A 178 0.99 2.74 -11.15
N GLY A 179 0.17 2.68 -12.20
CA GLY A 179 0.11 1.56 -13.14
C GLY A 179 0.16 2.10 -14.55
N ALA A 180 0.69 1.33 -15.49
CA ALA A 180 0.67 1.68 -16.88
C ALA A 180 -0.77 1.74 -17.42
N THR A 181 -1.03 2.67 -18.32
CA THR A 181 -2.34 2.79 -18.99
C THR A 181 -2.59 1.63 -19.97
N THR A 182 -1.52 0.95 -20.37
CA THR A 182 -1.55 -0.24 -21.23
C THR A 182 -0.54 -1.26 -20.71
N GLY A 183 -0.91 -2.54 -20.65
CA GLY A 183 -0.05 -3.59 -20.10
C GLY A 183 -0.31 -3.86 -18.62
N GLN A 184 0.66 -4.52 -17.97
CA GLN A 184 0.62 -4.88 -16.55
C GLN A 184 1.75 -4.24 -15.73
N ASP A 185 2.46 -3.28 -16.30
CA ASP A 185 3.51 -2.56 -15.57
C ASP A 185 2.88 -1.71 -14.48
N ALA A 186 3.40 -1.86 -13.27
CA ALA A 186 3.03 -1.08 -12.11
C ALA A 186 4.31 -0.59 -11.40
N TYR A 187 4.19 0.50 -10.66
CA TYR A 187 5.32 1.13 -9.99
C TYR A 187 5.00 1.35 -8.53
N ALA A 188 5.97 1.03 -7.67
CA ALA A 188 5.82 1.19 -6.22
C ALA A 188 7.03 1.91 -5.62
N VAL A 189 6.78 2.74 -4.63
CA VAL A 189 7.84 3.32 -3.79
C VAL A 189 8.41 2.20 -2.92
N PRO A 190 9.75 1.97 -2.91
CA PRO A 190 10.35 0.89 -2.13
C PRO A 190 10.16 1.08 -0.62
N VAL A 191 10.16 -0.03 0.14
CA VAL A 191 10.01 0.01 1.60
C VAL A 191 11.14 0.78 2.29
N GLY A 192 12.36 0.75 1.76
CA GLY A 192 13.47 1.55 2.28
C GLY A 192 13.17 3.04 2.26
N THR A 193 12.58 3.55 1.17
CA THR A 193 12.14 4.94 1.05
C THR A 193 10.97 5.24 2.00
N LEU A 194 9.99 4.33 2.11
CA LEU A 194 8.88 4.47 3.06
C LEU A 194 9.39 4.57 4.50
N ARG A 195 10.31 3.69 4.91
CA ARG A 195 10.90 3.72 6.26
C ARG A 195 11.63 5.03 6.54
N ALA A 196 12.38 5.55 5.56
CA ALA A 196 13.04 6.85 5.67
C ALA A 196 12.02 8.00 5.81
N ALA A 197 10.93 7.97 5.04
CA ALA A 197 9.86 8.96 5.13
C ALA A 197 9.17 8.94 6.50
N LEU A 198 8.84 7.76 7.04
CA LEU A 198 8.25 7.60 8.36
C LEU A 198 9.18 8.07 9.49
N ALA A 199 10.50 7.85 9.35
CA ALA A 199 11.49 8.30 10.33
C ALA A 199 11.75 9.83 10.28
N ALA A 200 11.50 10.46 9.13
CA ALA A 200 11.70 11.90 8.91
C ALA A 200 10.45 12.74 9.24
N GLU A 201 9.35 12.13 9.71
CA GLU A 201 8.11 12.85 10.03
C GLU A 201 8.35 14.03 10.97
N GLY A 202 8.13 15.23 10.44
CA GLY A 202 8.02 16.46 11.21
C GLY A 202 6.58 16.68 11.71
N PRO A 203 6.31 17.79 12.44
CA PRO A 203 4.95 18.14 12.86
C PRO A 203 4.04 18.29 11.62
N ALA A 204 2.85 17.72 11.71
CA ALA A 204 1.86 17.71 10.64
C ALA A 204 1.54 19.12 10.14
N ASP A 205 1.83 19.41 8.89
CA ASP A 205 1.40 20.65 8.25
C ASP A 205 -0.06 20.48 7.79
N ARG A 206 -0.96 21.22 8.42
CA ARG A 206 -2.38 21.31 8.05
C ARG A 206 -2.55 22.45 7.05
N SER A 207 -2.07 22.34 5.87
CA SER A 207 -2.39 23.33 4.85
C SER A 207 -3.46 22.79 3.87
N VAL A 208 -4.70 22.75 4.34
CA VAL A 208 -5.85 22.68 3.45
C VAL A 208 -6.17 24.11 3.04
N ARG A 209 -5.90 24.47 1.78
CA ARG A 209 -6.32 25.75 1.19
C ARG A 209 -6.89 25.50 -0.19
N CYS A 210 -8.15 25.84 -0.36
CA CYS A 210 -8.68 26.17 -1.67
C CYS A 210 -8.18 27.54 -2.14
#